data_8b52d0006afa9d78ddf35f27c856abb7
#
_entry.id   8b52d0006afa9d78ddf35f27c856abb7
#
_cell.length_a   1.000
_cell.length_b   1.000
_cell.length_c   1.000
_cell.angle_alpha   90.00
_cell.angle_beta   90.00
_cell.angle_gamma   90.00
#
_symmetry.space_group_name_H-M   'P 1'
#
loop_
_entity.id
_entity.type
_entity.pdbx_description
1 polymer ?
#
loop_
_entity_poly.entity_id
_entity_poly.type
_entity_poly.pdbx_seq_one_letter_code
_entity_poly.pdbx_strand_id
1 'polypeptide(L)'
;MNFREIANNRQSCRAYNPNKPVENEKLQAILESARLSPSACNGQPYHITVCKGEAAKKVAKATQGMGMNKFASDAPVMLVISEMPYVKSAAVGAKLKKNDYRSIDIGILSAYITAEAQAQGLSTCILGWLDDAKIREICDVSGQVRLVITLGYQQDNDRLRPKKRKDLSELVSFME
;
A
#
# COMPACT_ATOMS: atom_id res chain seq x y z
N MET A 1 7.48 0.83 -19.35
CA MET A 1 6.35 1.73 -19.02
C MET A 1 6.92 2.96 -18.35
N ASN A 2 6.63 4.17 -18.83
CA ASN A 2 7.07 5.39 -18.15
C ASN A 2 6.15 5.74 -16.98
N PHE A 3 6.55 6.66 -16.10
CA PHE A 3 5.78 6.97 -14.89
C PHE A 3 4.36 7.48 -15.19
N ARG A 4 4.18 8.26 -16.26
CA ARG A 4 2.85 8.77 -16.65
C ARG A 4 1.91 7.64 -17.06
N GLU A 5 2.42 6.63 -17.77
CA GLU A 5 1.67 5.43 -18.12
C GLU A 5 1.29 4.62 -16.88
N ILE A 6 2.23 4.45 -15.94
CA ILE A 6 1.96 3.80 -14.65
C ILE A 6 0.85 4.54 -13.90
N ALA A 7 0.95 5.86 -13.77
CA ALA A 7 -0.03 6.68 -13.07
C ALA A 7 -1.42 6.60 -13.71
N ASN A 8 -1.49 6.54 -15.05
CA ASN A 8 -2.75 6.40 -15.79
C ASN A 8 -3.37 5.01 -15.64
N ASN A 9 -2.56 3.95 -15.66
CA ASN A 9 -3.05 2.57 -15.66
C ASN A 9 -3.30 2.03 -14.25
N ARG A 10 -2.54 2.49 -13.23
CA ARG A 10 -2.74 2.04 -11.86
C ARG A 10 -4.14 2.42 -11.36
N GLN A 11 -4.88 1.44 -10.90
CA GLN A 11 -6.16 1.62 -10.23
C GLN A 11 -6.24 0.76 -8.96
N SER A 12 -7.19 1.08 -8.07
CA SER A 12 -7.54 0.19 -6.96
C SER A 12 -8.27 -1.03 -7.51
N CYS A 13 -7.56 -2.14 -7.65
CA CYS A 13 -8.12 -3.41 -8.12
C CYS A 13 -9.10 -3.98 -7.08
N ARG A 14 -10.26 -4.43 -7.54
CA ARG A 14 -11.29 -5.06 -6.69
C ARG A 14 -11.82 -6.37 -7.26
N ALA A 15 -11.09 -6.95 -8.21
CA ALA A 15 -11.36 -8.26 -8.78
C ALA A 15 -10.02 -8.94 -9.11
N TYR A 16 -9.58 -9.85 -8.25
CA TYR A 16 -8.31 -10.58 -8.41
C TYR A 16 -8.56 -11.96 -9.00
N ASN A 17 -7.56 -12.47 -9.72
CA ASN A 17 -7.52 -13.87 -10.14
C ASN A 17 -6.87 -14.70 -9.03
N PRO A 18 -7.64 -15.46 -8.22
CA PRO A 18 -7.11 -16.20 -7.08
C PRO A 18 -6.23 -17.39 -7.51
N ASN A 19 -6.32 -17.82 -8.76
CA ASN A 19 -5.59 -18.98 -9.29
C ASN A 19 -4.24 -18.59 -9.90
N LYS A 20 -3.94 -17.28 -10.02
CA LYS A 20 -2.69 -16.81 -10.60
C LYS A 20 -1.76 -16.32 -9.49
N PRO A 21 -0.72 -17.07 -9.12
CA PRO A 21 0.21 -16.68 -8.08
C PRO A 21 1.05 -15.48 -8.51
N VAL A 22 1.55 -14.74 -7.52
CA VAL A 22 2.55 -13.68 -7.74
C VAL A 22 3.93 -14.31 -7.71
N GLU A 23 4.71 -14.10 -8.76
CA GLU A 23 6.07 -14.57 -8.90
C GLU A 23 6.99 -13.92 -7.86
N ASN A 24 7.93 -14.68 -7.31
CA ASN A 24 8.83 -14.18 -6.28
C ASN A 24 9.73 -13.05 -6.79
N GLU A 25 10.17 -13.12 -8.03
CA GLU A 25 11.01 -12.09 -8.68
C GLU A 25 10.29 -10.75 -8.77
N LYS A 26 8.99 -10.77 -9.12
CA LYS A 26 8.17 -9.55 -9.16
C LYS A 26 7.92 -8.98 -7.77
N LEU A 27 7.63 -9.86 -6.80
CA LEU A 27 7.47 -9.44 -5.42
C LEU A 27 8.75 -8.82 -4.88
N GLN A 28 9.91 -9.42 -5.16
CA GLN A 28 11.21 -8.88 -4.76
C GLN A 28 11.48 -7.51 -5.38
N ALA A 29 11.19 -7.32 -6.67
CA ALA A 29 11.32 -6.03 -7.34
C ALA A 29 10.45 -4.93 -6.69
N ILE A 30 9.22 -5.29 -6.29
CA ILE A 30 8.32 -4.38 -5.58
C ILE A 30 8.89 -3.99 -4.20
N LEU A 31 9.44 -4.96 -3.46
CA LEU A 31 10.02 -4.71 -2.14
C LEU A 31 11.32 -3.88 -2.24
N GLU A 32 12.15 -4.11 -3.27
CA GLU A 32 13.34 -3.29 -3.52
C GLU A 32 12.96 -1.86 -3.89
N SER A 33 11.95 -1.65 -4.73
CA SER A 33 11.44 -0.32 -5.04
C SER A 33 10.89 0.37 -3.78
N ALA A 34 10.14 -0.36 -2.95
CA ALA A 34 9.65 0.14 -1.66
C ALA A 34 10.79 0.60 -0.74
N ARG A 35 11.87 -0.17 -0.66
CA ARG A 35 13.07 0.15 0.13
C ARG A 35 13.75 1.45 -0.30
N LEU A 36 13.60 1.85 -1.56
CA LEU A 36 14.16 3.08 -2.11
C LEU A 36 13.28 4.31 -1.85
N SER A 37 12.11 4.16 -1.23
CA SER A 37 11.24 5.29 -0.92
C SER A 37 11.90 6.25 0.08
N PRO A 38 11.85 7.58 -0.16
CA PRO A 38 12.38 8.56 0.79
C PRO A 38 11.51 8.63 2.06
N SER A 39 12.13 9.04 3.16
CA SER A 39 11.44 9.28 4.43
C SER A 39 12.06 10.43 5.21
N ALA A 40 11.30 11.02 6.12
CA ALA A 40 11.76 12.12 6.96
C ALA A 40 13.00 11.71 7.78
N CYS A 41 14.09 12.47 7.66
CA CYS A 41 15.39 12.18 8.26
C CYS A 41 15.91 10.78 7.93
N ASN A 42 15.52 10.20 6.80
CA ASN A 42 15.80 8.81 6.42
C ASN A 42 15.39 7.80 7.50
N GLY A 43 14.35 8.11 8.26
CA GLY A 43 13.95 7.38 9.44
C GLY A 43 13.26 6.04 9.18
N GLN A 44 12.65 5.88 8.01
CA GLN A 44 11.98 4.65 7.57
C GLN A 44 11.07 4.06 8.67
N PRO A 45 10.10 4.86 9.22
CA PRO A 45 9.34 4.49 10.42
C PRO A 45 8.20 3.52 10.10
N TYR A 46 8.50 2.48 9.33
CA TYR A 46 7.55 1.47 8.87
C TYR A 46 8.19 0.10 8.71
N HIS A 47 7.37 -0.93 8.80
CA HIS A 47 7.74 -2.31 8.49
C HIS A 47 6.72 -2.90 7.52
N ILE A 48 7.19 -3.75 6.61
CA ILE A 48 6.36 -4.45 5.63
C ILE A 48 6.35 -5.93 5.98
N THR A 49 5.18 -6.47 6.36
CA THR A 49 4.99 -7.91 6.51
C THR A 49 4.30 -8.46 5.26
N VAL A 50 4.94 -9.39 4.59
CA VAL A 50 4.42 -10.07 3.40
C VAL A 50 3.65 -11.31 3.83
N CYS A 51 2.34 -11.32 3.61
CA CYS A 51 1.48 -12.46 3.90
C CYS A 51 1.08 -13.17 2.61
N LYS A 52 1.22 -14.50 2.58
CA LYS A 52 0.80 -15.41 1.50
C LYS A 52 -0.03 -16.56 2.09
N GLY A 53 -0.75 -17.30 1.25
CA GLY A 53 -1.51 -18.49 1.66
C GLY A 53 -2.50 -18.20 2.80
N GLU A 54 -2.49 -19.02 3.85
CA GLU A 54 -3.44 -18.87 4.96
C GLU A 54 -3.27 -17.55 5.75
N ALA A 55 -2.05 -17.03 5.86
CA ALA A 55 -1.83 -15.73 6.49
C ALA A 55 -2.50 -14.61 5.68
N ALA A 56 -2.38 -14.62 4.35
CA ALA A 56 -3.07 -13.65 3.49
C ALA A 56 -4.59 -13.72 3.63
N LYS A 57 -5.17 -14.92 3.68
CA LYS A 57 -6.62 -15.11 3.87
C LYS A 57 -7.09 -14.56 5.23
N LYS A 58 -6.34 -14.81 6.30
CA LYS A 58 -6.64 -14.28 7.64
C LYS A 58 -6.59 -12.75 7.67
N VAL A 59 -5.55 -12.15 7.08
CA VAL A 59 -5.40 -10.70 6.95
C VAL A 59 -6.55 -10.13 6.11
N ALA A 60 -6.85 -10.72 4.94
CA ALA A 60 -7.98 -10.30 4.11
C ALA A 60 -9.29 -10.26 4.90
N LYS A 61 -9.58 -11.30 5.69
CA LYS A 61 -10.78 -11.36 6.53
C LYS A 61 -10.80 -10.24 7.57
N ALA A 62 -9.65 -9.86 8.13
CA ALA A 62 -9.55 -8.77 9.10
C ALA A 62 -9.74 -7.37 8.46
N THR A 63 -9.76 -7.25 7.12
CA THR A 63 -10.11 -6.02 6.41
C THR A 63 -11.61 -5.92 6.06
N GLN A 64 -12.41 -6.95 6.32
CA GLN A 64 -13.80 -7.06 5.83
C GLN A 64 -14.87 -6.59 6.82
N GLY A 65 -14.50 -5.86 7.84
CA GLY A 65 -15.46 -5.32 8.81
C GLY A 65 -16.59 -4.54 8.11
N MET A 66 -17.81 -4.69 8.61
CA MET A 66 -19.04 -4.08 8.07
C MET A 66 -19.30 -4.39 6.58
N GLY A 67 -18.84 -5.54 6.08
CA GLY A 67 -19.04 -5.96 4.69
C GLY A 67 -18.12 -5.29 3.67
N MET A 68 -17.15 -4.47 4.13
CA MET A 68 -16.16 -3.84 3.26
C MET A 68 -15.14 -4.85 2.75
N ASN A 69 -14.45 -4.51 1.67
CA ASN A 69 -13.25 -5.19 1.15
C ASN A 69 -13.38 -6.71 0.90
N LYS A 70 -14.59 -7.22 0.60
CA LYS A 70 -14.79 -8.67 0.35
C LYS A 70 -13.87 -9.23 -0.73
N PHE A 71 -13.55 -8.42 -1.74
CA PHE A 71 -12.65 -8.77 -2.84
C PHE A 71 -11.22 -9.08 -2.40
N ALA A 72 -10.81 -8.62 -1.21
CA ALA A 72 -9.47 -8.85 -0.69
C ALA A 72 -9.15 -10.34 -0.49
N SER A 73 -10.18 -11.18 -0.27
CA SER A 73 -10.01 -12.63 -0.13
C SER A 73 -9.45 -13.32 -1.38
N ASP A 74 -9.62 -12.70 -2.55
CA ASP A 74 -9.15 -13.26 -3.82
C ASP A 74 -7.72 -12.82 -4.16
N ALA A 75 -7.14 -11.87 -3.41
CA ALA A 75 -5.77 -11.44 -3.62
C ALA A 75 -4.79 -12.45 -3.00
N PRO A 76 -3.83 -12.99 -3.77
CA PRO A 76 -2.91 -14.02 -3.29
C PRO A 76 -1.86 -13.51 -2.30
N VAL A 77 -1.60 -12.20 -2.28
CA VAL A 77 -0.61 -11.58 -1.40
C VAL A 77 -1.19 -10.36 -0.71
N MET A 78 -0.88 -10.21 0.58
CA MET A 78 -1.15 -9.01 1.38
C MET A 78 0.18 -8.43 1.88
N LEU A 79 0.39 -7.14 1.64
CA LEU A 79 1.47 -6.38 2.24
C LEU A 79 0.89 -5.58 3.39
N VAL A 80 1.23 -5.96 4.60
CA VAL A 80 0.79 -5.28 5.83
C VAL A 80 1.84 -4.24 6.19
N ILE A 81 1.42 -2.98 6.29
CA ILE A 81 2.30 -1.86 6.63
C ILE A 81 2.03 -1.44 8.07
N SER A 82 2.98 -1.70 8.94
CA SER A 82 2.93 -1.31 10.35
C SER A 82 3.92 -0.20 10.67
N GLU A 83 3.59 0.57 11.70
CA GLU A 83 4.47 1.64 12.19
C GLU A 83 5.69 1.09 12.91
N MET A 84 6.80 1.79 12.75
CA MET A 84 8.00 1.65 13.56
C MET A 84 8.25 2.96 14.33
N PRO A 85 9.04 2.93 15.42
CA PRO A 85 9.41 4.14 16.14
C PRO A 85 10.09 5.17 15.24
N TYR A 86 9.87 6.45 15.52
CA TYR A 86 10.65 7.53 14.91
C TYR A 86 12.12 7.49 15.31
N VAL A 87 13.00 7.88 14.39
CA VAL A 87 14.34 8.32 14.78
C VAL A 87 14.24 9.62 15.59
N LYS A 88 15.19 9.87 16.51
CA LYS A 88 15.12 11.00 17.46
C LYS A 88 14.90 12.36 16.77
N SER A 89 15.61 12.63 15.68
CA SER A 89 15.49 13.88 14.91
C SER A 89 14.09 14.08 14.33
N ALA A 90 13.51 13.03 13.75
CA ALA A 90 12.15 13.07 13.20
C ALA A 90 11.10 13.21 14.32
N ALA A 91 11.30 12.55 15.47
CA ALA A 91 10.39 12.66 16.60
C ALA A 91 10.31 14.11 17.15
N VAL A 92 11.46 14.77 17.29
CA VAL A 92 11.54 16.18 17.71
C VAL A 92 10.85 17.08 16.69
N GLY A 93 11.15 16.91 15.39
CA GLY A 93 10.53 17.68 14.32
C GLY A 93 9.00 17.48 14.27
N ALA A 94 8.51 16.24 14.37
CA ALA A 94 7.09 15.94 14.37
C ALA A 94 6.35 16.64 15.53
N LYS A 95 6.93 16.63 16.74
CA LYS A 95 6.35 17.28 17.92
C LYS A 95 6.33 18.80 17.77
N LEU A 96 7.46 19.41 17.39
CA LEU A 96 7.60 20.87 17.27
C LEU A 96 6.73 21.45 16.16
N LYS A 97 6.62 20.77 15.03
CA LYS A 97 5.87 21.21 13.85
C LYS A 97 4.44 20.68 13.82
N LYS A 98 4.03 19.85 14.78
CA LYS A 98 2.73 19.15 14.80
C LYS A 98 2.45 18.42 13.47
N ASN A 99 3.48 17.76 12.91
CA ASN A 99 3.40 17.11 11.62
C ASN A 99 3.58 15.59 11.78
N ASP A 100 2.65 14.82 11.23
CA ASP A 100 2.73 13.35 11.23
C ASP A 100 3.57 12.85 10.03
N TYR A 101 4.90 12.96 10.17
CA TYR A 101 5.83 12.48 9.14
C TYR A 101 5.66 10.99 8.83
N ARG A 102 5.23 10.18 9.78
CA ARG A 102 5.03 8.74 9.61
C ARG A 102 3.92 8.45 8.61
N SER A 103 2.79 9.15 8.70
CA SER A 103 1.72 9.03 7.72
C SER A 103 2.16 9.50 6.32
N ILE A 104 2.99 10.55 6.24
CA ILE A 104 3.55 11.02 4.97
C ILE A 104 4.49 9.96 4.38
N ASP A 105 5.43 9.44 5.18
CA ASP A 105 6.40 8.43 4.77
C ASP A 105 5.72 7.14 4.30
N ILE A 106 4.69 6.68 5.02
CA ILE A 106 3.89 5.50 4.64
C ILE A 106 3.10 5.76 3.35
N GLY A 107 2.61 6.97 3.13
CA GLY A 107 1.97 7.37 1.87
C GLY A 107 2.95 7.28 0.69
N ILE A 108 4.17 7.79 0.86
CA ILE A 108 5.25 7.70 -0.15
C ILE A 108 5.60 6.25 -0.43
N LEU A 109 5.87 5.45 0.63
CA LEU A 109 6.13 4.01 0.52
C LEU A 109 5.04 3.29 -0.30
N SER A 110 3.77 3.58 0.01
CA SER A 110 2.62 2.98 -0.68
C SER A 110 2.57 3.35 -2.16
N ALA A 111 2.98 4.57 -2.52
CA ALA A 111 3.09 5.01 -3.90
C ALA A 111 4.17 4.21 -4.66
N TYR A 112 5.35 4.01 -4.06
CA TYR A 112 6.42 3.19 -4.64
C TYR A 112 5.97 1.75 -4.86
N ILE A 113 5.39 1.10 -3.82
CA ILE A 113 4.85 -0.27 -3.92
C ILE A 113 3.84 -0.39 -5.07
N THR A 114 2.87 0.50 -5.12
CA THR A 114 1.77 0.38 -6.09
C THR A 114 2.20 0.76 -7.50
N ALA A 115 3.17 1.66 -7.66
CA ALA A 115 3.74 2.02 -8.96
C ALA A 115 4.57 0.87 -9.53
N GLU A 116 5.46 0.28 -8.72
CA GLU A 116 6.27 -0.87 -9.16
C GLU A 116 5.38 -2.09 -9.45
N ALA A 117 4.38 -2.38 -8.62
CA ALA A 117 3.44 -3.46 -8.90
C ALA A 117 2.78 -3.29 -10.28
N GLN A 118 2.36 -2.06 -10.61
CA GLN A 118 1.80 -1.74 -11.93
C GLN A 118 2.84 -1.93 -13.06
N ALA A 119 4.10 -1.54 -12.84
CA ALA A 119 5.18 -1.74 -13.80
C ALA A 119 5.46 -3.22 -14.06
N GLN A 120 5.29 -4.07 -13.04
CA GLN A 120 5.43 -5.53 -13.12
C GLN A 120 4.16 -6.23 -13.68
N GLY A 121 3.13 -5.47 -14.08
CA GLY A 121 1.87 -6.02 -14.58
C GLY A 121 0.97 -6.61 -13.49
N LEU A 122 1.20 -6.23 -12.24
CA LEU A 122 0.39 -6.63 -11.10
C LEU A 122 -0.55 -5.48 -10.69
N SER A 123 -1.60 -5.83 -9.98
CA SER A 123 -2.61 -4.90 -9.52
C SER A 123 -2.67 -4.86 -7.99
N THR A 124 -3.04 -3.69 -7.47
CA THR A 124 -3.06 -3.42 -6.03
C THR A 124 -4.32 -2.68 -5.60
N CYS A 125 -4.66 -2.79 -4.31
CA CYS A 125 -5.58 -1.87 -3.66
C CYS A 125 -5.07 -1.54 -2.26
N ILE A 126 -5.00 -0.25 -1.92
CA ILE A 126 -4.62 0.22 -0.59
C ILE A 126 -5.86 0.24 0.29
N LEU A 127 -5.83 -0.48 1.41
CA LEU A 127 -6.93 -0.63 2.35
C LEU A 127 -6.56 0.05 3.68
N GLY A 128 -7.35 1.06 4.07
CA GLY A 128 -7.26 1.69 5.39
C GLY A 128 -8.36 1.22 6.36
N TRP A 129 -9.39 0.53 5.85
CA TRP A 129 -10.42 -0.09 6.69
C TRP A 129 -9.95 -1.49 7.09
N LEU A 130 -9.58 -1.67 8.35
CA LEU A 130 -8.97 -2.89 8.86
C LEU A 130 -9.15 -3.00 10.39
N ASP A 131 -9.07 -4.21 10.89
CA ASP A 131 -8.98 -4.52 12.33
C ASP A 131 -7.49 -4.60 12.72
N ASP A 132 -6.95 -3.49 13.24
CA ASP A 132 -5.55 -3.37 13.64
C ASP A 132 -5.13 -4.45 14.64
N ALA A 133 -5.92 -4.63 15.71
CA ALA A 133 -5.58 -5.57 16.77
C ALA A 133 -5.44 -7.01 16.24
N LYS A 134 -6.39 -7.42 15.41
CA LYS A 134 -6.41 -8.75 14.81
C LYS A 134 -5.27 -8.97 13.82
N ILE A 135 -4.95 -7.96 13.00
CA ILE A 135 -3.84 -8.10 12.04
C ILE A 135 -2.50 -8.13 12.76
N ARG A 136 -2.33 -7.35 13.83
CA ARG A 136 -1.13 -7.40 14.67
C ARG A 136 -0.92 -8.78 15.27
N GLU A 137 -1.97 -9.41 15.76
CA GLU A 137 -1.93 -10.80 16.26
C GLU A 137 -1.54 -11.78 15.14
N ILE A 138 -2.16 -11.68 13.96
CA ILE A 138 -1.87 -12.57 12.81
C ILE A 138 -0.42 -12.45 12.34
N CYS A 139 0.12 -11.23 12.34
CA CYS A 139 1.44 -10.91 11.77
C CYS A 139 2.56 -10.87 12.82
N ASP A 140 2.24 -11.02 14.10
CA ASP A 140 3.17 -10.85 15.23
C ASP A 140 3.95 -9.52 15.16
N VAL A 141 3.21 -8.41 14.96
CA VAL A 141 3.80 -7.07 14.91
C VAL A 141 3.32 -6.20 16.07
N SER A 142 4.23 -5.43 16.65
CA SER A 142 3.94 -4.56 17.80
C SER A 142 3.44 -3.17 17.39
N GLY A 143 3.85 -2.67 16.24
CA GLY A 143 3.45 -1.35 15.74
C GLY A 143 2.02 -1.36 15.20
N GLN A 144 1.35 -0.19 15.24
CA GLN A 144 0.01 -0.03 14.67
C GLN A 144 0.03 -0.34 13.17
N VAL A 145 -0.90 -1.16 12.70
CA VAL A 145 -1.08 -1.41 11.27
C VAL A 145 -1.85 -0.24 10.65
N ARG A 146 -1.19 0.46 9.73
CA ARG A 146 -1.76 1.65 9.09
C ARG A 146 -2.49 1.33 7.80
N LEU A 147 -1.96 0.39 7.03
CA LEU A 147 -2.50 0.00 5.73
C LEU A 147 -2.28 -1.50 5.49
N VAL A 148 -3.18 -2.07 4.70
CA VAL A 148 -2.95 -3.35 4.01
C VAL A 148 -3.02 -3.07 2.51
N ILE A 149 -2.03 -3.52 1.76
CA ILE A 149 -2.04 -3.43 0.30
C ILE A 149 -2.25 -4.84 -0.26
N THR A 150 -3.37 -5.04 -0.94
CA THR A 150 -3.62 -6.28 -1.68
C THR A 150 -2.78 -6.30 -2.95
N LEU A 151 -2.23 -7.45 -3.33
CA LEU A 151 -1.37 -7.61 -4.50
C LEU A 151 -1.71 -8.91 -5.22
N GLY A 152 -1.88 -8.83 -6.53
CA GLY A 152 -2.17 -9.98 -7.39
C GLY A 152 -2.45 -9.55 -8.82
N TYR A 153 -2.81 -10.51 -9.66
CA TYR A 153 -3.30 -10.24 -11.01
C TYR A 153 -4.78 -9.90 -10.97
N GLN A 154 -5.18 -8.85 -11.69
CA GLN A 154 -6.60 -8.56 -11.86
C GLN A 154 -7.25 -9.61 -12.78
N GLN A 155 -8.57 -9.78 -12.64
CA GLN A 155 -9.37 -10.58 -13.57
C GLN A 155 -9.51 -9.84 -14.91
N ASP A 156 -9.65 -10.58 -15.99
CA ASP A 156 -9.75 -10.03 -17.36
C ASP A 156 -10.97 -9.12 -17.55
N ASN A 157 -12.01 -9.32 -16.75
CA ASN A 157 -13.23 -8.50 -16.78
C ASN A 157 -13.14 -7.21 -15.92
N ASP A 158 -12.10 -7.01 -15.11
CA ASP A 158 -11.90 -5.77 -14.32
C ASP A 158 -11.32 -4.66 -15.22
N ARG A 159 -12.18 -3.99 -15.97
CA ARG A 159 -11.77 -2.94 -16.89
C ARG A 159 -11.18 -1.73 -16.16
N LEU A 160 -10.24 -1.05 -16.84
CA LEU A 160 -9.72 0.23 -16.35
C LEU A 160 -10.85 1.27 -16.29
N ARG A 161 -11.03 1.84 -15.10
CA ARG A 161 -12.05 2.86 -14.84
C ARG A 161 -11.53 4.25 -15.20
N PRO A 162 -12.37 5.14 -15.76
CA PRO A 162 -11.97 6.53 -16.00
C PRO A 162 -11.50 7.20 -14.70
N LYS A 163 -10.39 7.94 -14.80
CA LYS A 163 -9.86 8.71 -13.68
C LYS A 163 -10.72 9.95 -13.44
N LYS A 164 -11.42 9.99 -12.30
CA LYS A 164 -12.07 11.21 -11.84
C LYS A 164 -11.10 11.97 -10.95
N ARG A 165 -10.68 13.14 -11.34
CA ARG A 165 -9.77 14.03 -10.61
C ARG A 165 -10.32 15.46 -10.68
N LYS A 166 -9.93 16.25 -9.72
CA LYS A 166 -10.12 17.70 -9.79
C LYS A 166 -9.33 18.28 -10.95
N ASP A 167 -9.79 19.39 -11.48
CA ASP A 167 -9.04 20.13 -12.48
C ASP A 167 -7.72 20.67 -11.89
N LEU A 168 -6.72 20.86 -12.75
CA LEU A 168 -5.40 21.29 -12.29
C LEU A 168 -5.46 22.65 -11.59
N SER A 169 -6.35 23.55 -12.03
CA SER A 169 -6.60 24.85 -11.42
C SER A 169 -7.14 24.80 -10.00
N GLU A 170 -7.80 23.68 -9.60
CA GLU A 170 -8.23 23.47 -8.22
C GLU A 170 -7.10 22.93 -7.32
N LEU A 171 -6.05 22.41 -7.90
CA LEU A 171 -4.95 21.73 -7.18
C LEU A 171 -3.68 22.54 -7.14
N VAL A 172 -3.51 23.51 -8.05
CA VAL A 172 -2.25 24.22 -8.25
C VAL A 172 -2.52 25.73 -8.32
N SER A 173 -1.72 26.49 -7.59
CA SER A 173 -1.64 27.95 -7.71
C SER A 173 -0.20 28.33 -8.08
N PHE A 174 -0.04 29.30 -8.99
CA PHE A 174 1.23 29.90 -9.32
C PHE A 174 1.35 31.23 -8.59
N MET A 175 2.47 31.46 -7.94
CA MET A 175 2.82 32.74 -7.30
C MET A 175 4.13 33.20 -7.92
N GLU A 176 4.13 34.42 -8.45
CA GLU A 176 5.28 35.08 -9.08
C GLU A 176 5.81 36.19 -8.16
#